data_d4a175b1379c3b3fe0d77b469461fe17
#
_entry.id   d4a175b1379c3b3fe0d77b469461fe17
#
_cell.length_a   1.000
_cell.length_b   1.000
_cell.length_c   1.000
_cell.angle_alpha   90.00
_cell.angle_beta   90.00
_cell.angle_gamma   90.00
#
_symmetry.space_group_name_H-M   'P 1'
#
loop_
_entity.id
_entity.type
_entity.pdbx_description
1 polymer ?
#
loop_
_entity_poly.entity_id
_entity_poly.type
_entity_poly.pdbx_seq_one_letter_code
_entity_poly.pdbx_strand_id
1 'polypeptide(L)'
;TLGLGISLSLASQPDPVNLVKHPLGASFVEYAGLADVQSVWPQIQRIHQAGAPVLYHPSYINFCGSFANDSAWLQTAAQHIYQVKSAWFAQDCAYCFWQSGASYSTQLGYFLPPILNEVSLQLAIERVQEVQAFMSVPVAIEPPPMTFMVGTMPLMQFFGRLATQTDCAILLDMGHLVSYELASGQRILSQWQDF
;
A
#
# COMPACT_ATOMS: atom_id res chain seq x y z
N THR A 1 -12.88 0.17 14.28
CA THR A 1 -12.09 1.29 13.68
C THR A 1 -10.89 1.60 14.54
N LEU A 2 -9.74 1.91 13.92
CA LEU A 2 -8.51 2.28 14.65
C LEU A 2 -8.51 3.73 15.14
N GLY A 3 -9.37 4.59 14.61
CA GLY A 3 -9.40 6.02 14.91
C GLY A 3 -8.51 6.85 13.98
N LEU A 4 -7.95 7.96 14.48
CA LEU A 4 -7.02 8.81 13.74
C LEU A 4 -5.58 8.37 14.00
N GLY A 5 -4.81 8.23 12.94
CA GLY A 5 -3.40 7.86 13.01
C GLY A 5 -2.49 8.87 12.35
N ILE A 6 -1.22 8.56 12.38
CA ILE A 6 -0.17 9.34 11.73
C ILE A 6 0.72 8.42 10.88
N SER A 7 1.11 8.90 9.71
CA SER A 7 2.12 8.25 8.87
C SER A 7 3.44 8.97 9.05
N LEU A 8 4.45 8.30 9.60
CA LEU A 8 5.73 8.88 9.93
C LEU A 8 6.87 7.89 9.68
N SER A 9 8.03 8.43 9.32
CA SER A 9 9.27 7.71 9.55
C SER A 9 9.47 7.51 11.07
N LEU A 10 9.74 6.28 11.50
CA LEU A 10 9.87 5.94 12.92
C LEU A 10 11.06 6.63 13.62
N ALA A 11 11.97 7.21 12.85
CA ALA A 11 13.09 8.01 13.32
C ALA A 11 12.86 9.53 13.21
N SER A 12 11.63 9.96 12.84
CA SER A 12 11.34 11.38 12.60
C SER A 12 11.13 12.17 13.90
N GLN A 13 11.15 13.49 13.76
CA GLN A 13 10.70 14.43 14.79
C GLN A 13 9.39 15.10 14.34
N PRO A 14 8.40 15.21 15.20
CA PRO A 14 8.36 14.78 16.60
C PRO A 14 8.37 13.25 16.77
N ASP A 15 8.90 12.78 17.92
CA ASP A 15 8.94 11.35 18.25
C ASP A 15 7.49 10.77 18.23
N PRO A 16 7.22 9.70 17.45
CA PRO A 16 5.91 9.08 17.38
C PRO A 16 5.32 8.69 18.74
N VAL A 17 6.14 8.27 19.68
CA VAL A 17 5.70 7.91 21.05
C VAL A 17 5.08 9.11 21.78
N ASN A 18 5.65 10.30 21.60
CA ASN A 18 5.10 11.52 22.20
C ASN A 18 3.76 11.90 21.59
N LEU A 19 3.60 11.68 20.28
CA LEU A 19 2.33 11.94 19.59
C LEU A 19 1.26 10.94 20.01
N VAL A 20 1.59 9.67 20.19
CA VAL A 20 0.66 8.64 20.69
C VAL A 20 0.22 8.93 22.12
N LYS A 21 1.14 9.35 23.00
CA LYS A 21 0.85 9.64 24.42
C LYS A 21 0.11 10.96 24.67
N HIS A 22 0.01 11.82 23.67
CA HIS A 22 -0.72 13.08 23.81
C HIS A 22 -2.23 12.82 24.01
N PRO A 23 -2.95 13.53 24.89
CA PRO A 23 -4.38 13.31 25.12
C PRO A 23 -5.27 13.39 23.87
N LEU A 24 -4.87 14.22 22.90
CA LEU A 24 -5.49 14.33 21.57
C LEU A 24 -4.60 13.69 20.49
N GLY A 25 -3.85 12.66 20.85
CA GLY A 25 -2.82 12.08 20.00
C GLY A 25 -3.34 11.02 19.04
N ALA A 26 -2.40 10.43 18.33
CA ALA A 26 -2.68 9.41 17.34
C ALA A 26 -3.06 8.08 18.00
N SER A 27 -4.09 7.43 17.45
CA SER A 27 -4.54 6.11 17.87
C SER A 27 -3.70 4.98 17.28
N PHE A 28 -2.96 5.25 16.21
CA PHE A 28 -2.04 4.32 15.56
C PHE A 28 -0.91 5.08 14.84
N VAL A 29 0.14 4.37 14.50
CA VAL A 29 1.24 4.87 13.66
C VAL A 29 1.34 4.01 12.42
N GLU A 30 1.30 4.63 11.24
CA GLU A 30 1.65 3.96 10.01
C GLU A 30 3.15 4.13 9.74
N TYR A 31 3.80 3.04 9.46
CA TYR A 31 5.18 2.99 9.01
C TYR A 31 5.22 2.67 7.52
N ALA A 32 5.43 3.69 6.71
CA ALA A 32 5.72 3.56 5.30
C ALA A 32 7.25 3.48 5.13
N GLY A 33 7.78 2.31 4.84
CA GLY A 33 9.22 2.14 4.76
C GLY A 33 9.68 0.96 3.93
N LEU A 34 10.94 1.00 3.55
CA LEU A 34 11.61 -0.11 2.93
C LEU A 34 11.85 -1.25 3.94
N ALA A 35 11.88 -2.41 3.44
CA ALA A 35 11.79 -3.74 3.98
C ALA A 35 12.60 -4.16 5.22
N ASP A 36 13.46 -3.35 5.80
CA ASP A 36 14.22 -3.79 6.96
C ASP A 36 13.53 -3.45 8.29
N VAL A 37 12.54 -4.26 8.65
CA VAL A 37 11.86 -4.16 9.94
C VAL A 37 12.83 -4.27 11.13
N GLN A 38 13.93 -5.00 10.98
CA GLN A 38 14.88 -5.19 12.08
C GLN A 38 15.58 -3.90 12.47
N SER A 39 15.92 -3.05 11.51
CA SER A 39 16.57 -1.76 11.78
C SER A 39 15.68 -0.80 12.56
N VAL A 40 14.36 -0.92 12.44
CA VAL A 40 13.37 -0.05 13.11
C VAL A 40 12.62 -0.74 14.24
N TRP A 41 12.94 -2.00 14.52
CA TRP A 41 12.26 -2.79 15.54
C TRP A 41 12.22 -2.16 16.93
N PRO A 42 13.30 -1.55 17.45
CA PRO A 42 13.25 -0.86 18.74
C PRO A 42 12.19 0.25 18.79
N GLN A 43 12.00 0.99 17.71
CA GLN A 43 11.00 2.05 17.62
C GLN A 43 9.59 1.48 17.58
N ILE A 44 9.37 0.41 16.81
CA ILE A 44 8.08 -0.30 16.78
C ILE A 44 7.71 -0.79 18.17
N GLN A 45 8.65 -1.39 18.91
CA GLN A 45 8.42 -1.84 20.28
C GLN A 45 8.04 -0.69 21.22
N ARG A 46 8.69 0.47 21.11
CA ARG A 46 8.35 1.67 21.91
C ARG A 46 6.91 2.14 21.66
N ILE A 47 6.45 2.11 20.41
CA ILE A 47 5.09 2.48 20.03
C ILE A 47 4.08 1.47 20.61
N HIS A 48 4.35 0.17 20.49
CA HIS A 48 3.53 -0.87 21.09
C HIS A 48 3.46 -0.74 22.63
N GLN A 49 4.58 -0.44 23.29
CA GLN A 49 4.62 -0.18 24.74
C GLN A 49 3.85 1.09 25.12
N ALA A 50 3.73 2.05 24.21
CA ALA A 50 2.90 3.23 24.40
C ALA A 50 1.39 2.96 24.21
N GLY A 51 1.03 1.75 23.78
CA GLY A 51 -0.36 1.29 23.63
C GLY A 51 -0.95 1.50 22.23
N ALA A 52 -0.18 1.91 21.23
CA ALA A 52 -0.65 2.09 19.87
C ALA A 52 -0.23 0.95 18.94
N PRO A 53 -1.10 0.48 18.03
CA PRO A 53 -0.70 -0.41 16.96
C PRO A 53 0.15 0.30 15.93
N VAL A 54 0.99 -0.48 15.23
CA VAL A 54 1.74 -0.03 14.07
C VAL A 54 1.14 -0.69 12.83
N LEU A 55 0.82 0.12 11.83
CA LEU A 55 0.45 -0.36 10.51
C LEU A 55 1.68 -0.37 9.62
N TYR A 56 1.92 -1.47 8.94
CA TYR A 56 3.07 -1.62 8.08
C TYR A 56 2.65 -1.48 6.61
N HIS A 57 3.16 -0.43 5.96
CA HIS A 57 2.88 -0.07 4.59
C HIS A 57 4.19 -0.09 3.78
N PRO A 58 4.67 -1.25 3.36
CA PRO A 58 5.88 -1.36 2.56
C PRO A 58 5.63 -0.94 1.10
N SER A 59 6.70 -0.65 0.38
CA SER A 59 6.64 -0.23 -1.02
C SER A 59 7.57 -1.11 -1.89
N TYR A 60 7.50 -2.44 -1.73
CA TYR A 60 8.43 -3.35 -2.39
C TYR A 60 7.79 -4.55 -3.09
N ILE A 61 6.47 -4.59 -3.18
CA ILE A 61 5.74 -5.61 -3.94
C ILE A 61 5.13 -4.97 -5.19
N ASN A 62 5.20 -5.65 -6.32
CA ASN A 62 4.52 -5.24 -7.53
C ASN A 62 3.08 -5.77 -7.52
N PHE A 63 2.10 -4.86 -7.48
CA PHE A 63 0.67 -5.18 -7.64
C PHE A 63 0.15 -5.01 -9.06
N CYS A 64 1.02 -4.58 -9.98
CA CYS A 64 0.71 -4.57 -11.40
C CYS A 64 1.93 -5.07 -12.18
N GLY A 65 1.69 -5.48 -13.43
CA GLY A 65 2.71 -6.08 -14.26
C GLY A 65 2.52 -7.58 -14.50
N SER A 66 3.18 -8.08 -15.54
CA SER A 66 2.99 -9.45 -16.04
C SER A 66 3.78 -10.53 -15.29
N PHE A 67 4.72 -10.14 -14.43
CA PHE A 67 5.55 -11.09 -13.69
C PHE A 67 4.97 -11.36 -12.30
N ALA A 68 4.99 -12.63 -11.89
CA ALA A 68 4.69 -13.02 -10.53
C ALA A 68 5.69 -12.42 -9.55
N ASN A 69 5.27 -12.16 -8.32
CA ASN A 69 6.17 -11.73 -7.27
C ASN A 69 7.05 -12.91 -6.81
N ASP A 70 8.26 -12.61 -6.36
CA ASP A 70 9.12 -13.61 -5.76
C ASP A 70 8.50 -14.15 -4.45
N SER A 71 8.34 -15.46 -4.37
CA SER A 71 7.70 -16.09 -3.19
C SER A 71 8.50 -15.90 -1.91
N ALA A 72 9.82 -15.80 -1.96
CA ALA A 72 10.64 -15.51 -0.78
C ALA A 72 10.41 -14.08 -0.28
N TRP A 73 10.18 -13.13 -1.17
CA TRP A 73 9.77 -11.78 -0.81
C TRP A 73 8.40 -11.74 -0.16
N LEU A 74 7.42 -12.46 -0.71
CA LEU A 74 6.07 -12.53 -0.14
C LEU A 74 6.09 -13.19 1.25
N GLN A 75 6.89 -14.23 1.44
CA GLN A 75 7.10 -14.84 2.75
C GLN A 75 7.72 -13.86 3.75
N THR A 76 8.72 -13.07 3.31
CA THR A 76 9.36 -12.05 4.14
C THR A 76 8.35 -10.97 4.53
N ALA A 77 7.53 -10.49 3.58
CA ALA A 77 6.47 -9.53 3.87
C ALA A 77 5.47 -10.08 4.90
N ALA A 78 5.03 -11.32 4.74
CA ALA A 78 4.12 -11.97 5.68
C ALA A 78 4.73 -12.09 7.08
N GLN A 79 6.02 -12.42 7.18
CA GLN A 79 6.73 -12.46 8.46
C GLN A 79 6.81 -11.07 9.12
N HIS A 80 7.10 -10.03 8.35
CA HIS A 80 7.15 -8.65 8.86
C HIS A 80 5.77 -8.19 9.36
N ILE A 81 4.70 -8.43 8.60
CA ILE A 81 3.33 -8.12 9.01
C ILE A 81 2.97 -8.81 10.32
N TYR A 82 3.29 -10.09 10.45
CA TYR A 82 3.08 -10.85 11.67
C TYR A 82 3.88 -10.29 12.85
N GLN A 83 5.17 -10.01 12.65
CA GLN A 83 6.07 -9.48 13.68
C GLN A 83 5.63 -8.09 14.16
N VAL A 84 5.27 -7.20 13.24
CA VAL A 84 4.78 -5.85 13.52
C VAL A 84 3.38 -5.88 14.15
N LYS A 85 2.64 -6.98 13.98
CA LYS A 85 1.22 -7.11 14.37
C LYS A 85 0.35 -6.07 13.67
N SER A 86 0.64 -5.80 12.40
CA SER A 86 -0.18 -4.90 11.60
C SER A 86 -1.58 -5.47 11.41
N ALA A 87 -2.60 -4.62 11.50
CA ALA A 87 -3.99 -5.03 11.37
C ALA A 87 -4.38 -5.38 9.92
N TRP A 88 -3.63 -4.86 8.95
CA TRP A 88 -3.75 -5.16 7.52
C TRP A 88 -2.40 -4.98 6.83
N PHE A 89 -2.29 -5.49 5.62
CA PHE A 89 -1.23 -5.20 4.69
C PHE A 89 -1.75 -4.19 3.66
N ALA A 90 -1.10 -3.04 3.53
CA ALA A 90 -1.47 -2.04 2.55
C ALA A 90 -0.25 -1.63 1.70
N GLN A 91 -0.47 -1.40 0.41
CA GLN A 91 0.53 -0.86 -0.51
C GLN A 91 -0.12 -0.28 -1.77
N ASP A 92 0.57 0.68 -2.40
CA ASP A 92 0.20 1.20 -3.71
C ASP A 92 0.12 0.11 -4.78
N CYS A 93 -0.93 0.15 -5.60
CA CYS A 93 -1.06 -0.66 -6.79
C CYS A 93 -0.15 -0.11 -7.90
N ALA A 94 1.12 -0.40 -7.78
CA ALA A 94 2.14 0.14 -8.68
C ALA A 94 3.14 -0.93 -9.09
N TYR A 95 3.90 -0.62 -10.12
CA TYR A 95 5.09 -1.34 -10.51
C TYR A 95 6.30 -0.61 -9.91
N CYS A 96 6.92 -1.22 -8.89
CA CYS A 96 7.93 -0.59 -8.06
C CYS A 96 9.34 -1.09 -8.36
N PHE A 97 9.44 -2.31 -8.89
CA PHE A 97 10.70 -2.99 -9.16
C PHE A 97 10.77 -3.49 -10.59
N TRP A 98 11.89 -3.25 -11.23
CA TRP A 98 12.20 -3.92 -12.47
C TRP A 98 12.55 -5.39 -12.19
N GLN A 99 11.88 -6.30 -12.88
CA GLN A 99 12.15 -7.73 -12.81
C GLN A 99 12.89 -8.17 -14.06
N SER A 100 14.01 -8.87 -13.85
CA SER A 100 14.70 -9.61 -14.88
C SER A 100 14.59 -11.10 -14.55
N GLY A 101 13.68 -11.80 -15.23
CA GLY A 101 13.36 -13.19 -14.88
C GLY A 101 12.60 -13.30 -13.55
N ALA A 102 12.95 -14.28 -12.71
CA ALA A 102 12.27 -14.53 -11.43
C ALA A 102 12.77 -13.69 -10.26
N SER A 103 13.73 -12.81 -10.44
CA SER A 103 14.31 -12.02 -9.35
C SER A 103 14.10 -10.51 -9.51
N TYR A 104 13.84 -9.82 -8.40
CA TYR A 104 13.86 -8.36 -8.37
C TYR A 104 15.29 -7.87 -8.51
N SER A 105 15.59 -7.15 -9.57
CA SER A 105 16.94 -6.69 -9.84
C SER A 105 17.17 -5.22 -9.49
N THR A 106 16.15 -4.38 -9.56
CA THR A 106 16.34 -2.93 -9.39
C THR A 106 15.06 -2.27 -8.90
N GLN A 107 15.14 -1.53 -7.80
CA GLN A 107 14.09 -0.62 -7.40
C GLN A 107 14.03 0.57 -8.35
N LEU A 108 12.84 0.89 -8.84
CA LEU A 108 12.68 1.99 -9.79
C LEU A 108 12.82 3.38 -9.14
N GLY A 109 12.63 3.46 -7.81
CA GLY A 109 12.60 4.73 -7.08
C GLY A 109 11.37 5.58 -7.41
N TYR A 110 10.39 5.01 -8.11
CA TYR A 110 9.17 5.65 -8.55
C TYR A 110 8.05 4.61 -8.67
N PHE A 111 6.81 5.03 -8.40
CA PHE A 111 5.62 4.21 -8.60
C PHE A 111 5.11 4.39 -10.03
N LEU A 112 5.27 3.37 -10.86
CA LEU A 112 4.64 3.35 -12.16
C LEU A 112 3.20 2.86 -12.00
N PRO A 113 2.19 3.72 -12.27
CA PRO A 113 0.80 3.34 -12.13
C PRO A 113 0.41 2.25 -13.14
N PRO A 114 -0.65 1.48 -12.87
CA PRO A 114 -1.19 0.54 -13.83
C PRO A 114 -1.72 1.27 -15.08
N ILE A 115 -1.65 0.60 -16.22
CA ILE A 115 -2.40 1.05 -17.39
C ILE A 115 -3.88 0.81 -17.12
N LEU A 116 -4.71 1.84 -17.19
CA LEU A 116 -6.14 1.74 -16.89
C LEU A 116 -6.90 1.09 -18.06
N ASN A 117 -6.83 -0.24 -18.14
CA ASN A 117 -7.50 -1.08 -19.13
C ASN A 117 -7.79 -2.48 -18.57
N GLU A 118 -8.54 -3.29 -19.32
CA GLU A 118 -8.95 -4.65 -18.93
C GLU A 118 -7.76 -5.60 -18.71
N VAL A 119 -6.73 -5.50 -19.53
CA VAL A 119 -5.55 -6.40 -19.43
C VAL A 119 -4.79 -6.13 -18.14
N SER A 120 -4.52 -4.87 -17.83
CA SER A 120 -3.84 -4.51 -16.57
C SER A 120 -4.70 -4.77 -15.35
N LEU A 121 -6.02 -4.63 -15.44
CA LEU A 121 -6.92 -5.01 -14.36
C LEU A 121 -6.81 -6.51 -14.06
N GLN A 122 -6.83 -7.36 -15.09
CA GLN A 122 -6.68 -8.80 -14.90
C GLN A 122 -5.33 -9.16 -14.26
N LEU A 123 -4.24 -8.52 -14.70
CA LEU A 123 -2.91 -8.73 -14.10
C LEU A 123 -2.87 -8.25 -12.63
N ALA A 124 -3.51 -7.13 -12.31
CA ALA A 124 -3.60 -6.65 -10.94
C ALA A 124 -4.40 -7.61 -10.05
N ILE A 125 -5.51 -8.17 -10.55
CA ILE A 125 -6.29 -9.19 -9.85
C ILE A 125 -5.40 -10.41 -9.50
N GLU A 126 -4.65 -10.91 -10.47
CA GLU A 126 -3.74 -12.03 -10.25
C GLU A 126 -2.67 -11.71 -9.20
N ARG A 127 -2.09 -10.51 -9.23
CA ARG A 127 -1.08 -10.09 -8.25
C ARG A 127 -1.67 -9.90 -6.85
N VAL A 128 -2.87 -9.35 -6.72
CA VAL A 128 -3.55 -9.22 -5.43
C VAL A 128 -3.84 -10.60 -4.84
N GLN A 129 -4.40 -11.52 -5.63
CA GLN A 129 -4.68 -12.89 -5.18
C GLN A 129 -3.41 -13.64 -4.78
N GLU A 130 -2.32 -13.45 -5.52
CA GLU A 130 -1.01 -13.98 -5.17
C GLU A 130 -0.55 -13.48 -3.79
N VAL A 131 -0.63 -12.19 -3.53
CA VAL A 131 -0.25 -11.60 -2.24
C VAL A 131 -1.18 -12.08 -1.11
N GLN A 132 -2.50 -12.11 -1.34
CA GLN A 132 -3.47 -12.60 -0.36
C GLN A 132 -3.20 -14.04 0.08
N ALA A 133 -2.68 -14.88 -0.81
CA ALA A 133 -2.33 -16.27 -0.48
C ALA A 133 -1.21 -16.39 0.58
N PHE A 134 -0.40 -15.37 0.76
CA PHE A 134 0.68 -15.33 1.75
C PHE A 134 0.30 -14.57 3.02
N MET A 135 -0.67 -13.66 2.95
CA MET A 135 -1.01 -12.77 4.07
C MET A 135 -2.03 -13.43 5.01
N SER A 136 -1.80 -13.32 6.31
CA SER A 136 -2.75 -13.73 7.36
C SER A 136 -3.68 -12.61 7.81
N VAL A 137 -3.57 -11.44 7.21
CA VAL A 137 -4.37 -10.23 7.48
C VAL A 137 -5.02 -9.74 6.20
N PRO A 138 -6.07 -8.92 6.26
CA PRO A 138 -6.65 -8.31 5.07
C PRO A 138 -5.61 -7.54 4.25
N VAL A 139 -5.72 -7.64 2.93
CA VAL A 139 -4.91 -6.85 1.98
C VAL A 139 -5.71 -5.64 1.53
N ALA A 140 -5.11 -4.47 1.64
CA ALA A 140 -5.67 -3.21 1.16
C ALA A 140 -4.81 -2.68 0.01
N ILE A 141 -5.45 -2.30 -1.08
CA ILE A 141 -4.77 -1.78 -2.27
C ILE A 141 -5.02 -0.28 -2.35
N GLU A 142 -3.95 0.47 -2.55
CA GLU A 142 -4.00 1.92 -2.67
C GLU A 142 -3.86 2.35 -4.14
N PRO A 143 -4.77 3.20 -4.67
CA PRO A 143 -4.54 3.89 -5.93
C PRO A 143 -3.25 4.72 -5.82
N PRO A 144 -2.23 4.49 -6.69
CA PRO A 144 -0.94 5.15 -6.55
C PRO A 144 -1.01 6.63 -6.95
N PRO A 145 -0.03 7.46 -6.55
CA PRO A 145 0.06 8.83 -7.04
C PRO A 145 0.26 8.83 -8.57
N MET A 146 -0.61 9.52 -9.28
CA MET A 146 -0.58 9.56 -10.74
C MET A 146 -0.09 10.91 -11.23
N THR A 147 1.16 10.96 -11.69
CA THR A 147 1.73 12.13 -12.39
C THR A 147 1.50 12.07 -13.90
N PHE A 148 1.16 10.89 -14.40
CA PHE A 148 0.71 10.64 -15.77
C PHE A 148 -0.30 9.48 -15.75
N MET A 149 -1.08 9.35 -16.81
CA MET A 149 -2.09 8.33 -16.95
C MET A 149 -2.05 7.70 -18.33
N VAL A 150 -2.19 6.38 -18.38
CA VAL A 150 -2.30 5.61 -19.64
C VAL A 150 -3.53 4.71 -19.54
N GLY A 151 -4.33 4.69 -20.59
CA GLY A 151 -5.57 3.91 -20.65
C GLY A 151 -6.82 4.78 -20.62
N THR A 152 -7.97 4.15 -20.72
CA THR A 152 -9.27 4.83 -20.86
C THR A 152 -10.30 4.42 -19.81
N MET A 153 -10.00 3.39 -19.01
CA MET A 153 -10.88 2.97 -17.91
C MET A 153 -10.86 4.03 -16.81
N PRO A 154 -12.00 4.46 -16.27
CA PRO A 154 -12.04 5.34 -15.10
C PRO A 154 -11.31 4.73 -13.90
N LEU A 155 -10.58 5.55 -13.11
CA LEU A 155 -9.80 5.08 -11.97
C LEU A 155 -10.66 4.30 -10.97
N MET A 156 -11.80 4.87 -10.58
CA MET A 156 -12.67 4.24 -9.58
C MET A 156 -13.27 2.93 -10.11
N GLN A 157 -13.59 2.86 -11.41
CA GLN A 157 -14.03 1.61 -12.01
C GLN A 157 -12.94 0.53 -11.97
N PHE A 158 -11.68 0.89 -12.24
CA PHE A 158 -10.55 -0.04 -12.16
C PHE A 158 -10.43 -0.62 -10.75
N PHE A 159 -10.35 0.24 -9.73
CA PHE A 159 -10.16 -0.18 -8.33
C PHE A 159 -11.41 -0.80 -7.71
N GLY A 160 -12.60 -0.34 -8.04
CA GLY A 160 -13.85 -0.96 -7.61
C GLY A 160 -14.01 -2.39 -8.13
N ARG A 161 -13.68 -2.61 -9.41
CA ARG A 161 -13.69 -3.96 -10.00
C ARG A 161 -12.59 -4.85 -9.44
N LEU A 162 -11.39 -4.29 -9.18
CA LEU A 162 -10.31 -5.01 -8.51
C LEU A 162 -10.76 -5.49 -7.13
N ALA A 163 -11.31 -4.60 -6.32
CA ALA A 163 -11.81 -4.93 -4.98
C ALA A 163 -12.93 -5.99 -5.02
N THR A 164 -13.91 -5.81 -5.91
CA THR A 164 -15.03 -6.76 -6.05
C THR A 164 -14.56 -8.16 -6.44
N GLN A 165 -13.54 -8.28 -7.30
CA GLN A 165 -13.08 -9.57 -7.81
C GLN A 165 -12.08 -10.27 -6.88
N THR A 166 -11.45 -9.54 -5.97
CA THR A 166 -10.43 -10.09 -5.06
C THR A 166 -10.84 -10.07 -3.59
N ASP A 167 -11.95 -9.40 -3.27
CA ASP A 167 -12.36 -9.13 -1.88
C ASP A 167 -11.26 -8.40 -1.07
N CYS A 168 -10.42 -7.60 -1.74
CA CYS A 168 -9.45 -6.75 -1.07
C CYS A 168 -10.10 -5.45 -0.58
N ALA A 169 -9.54 -4.86 0.46
CA ALA A 169 -9.89 -3.50 0.86
C ALA A 169 -9.24 -2.46 -0.06
N ILE A 170 -9.77 -1.25 -0.08
CA ILE A 170 -9.13 -0.11 -0.74
C ILE A 170 -8.69 0.90 0.32
N LEU A 171 -7.44 1.29 0.25
CA LEU A 171 -6.89 2.43 0.98
C LEU A 171 -7.02 3.67 0.11
N LEU A 172 -7.78 4.65 0.55
CA LEU A 172 -7.97 5.89 -0.20
C LEU A 172 -7.02 6.99 0.32
N ASP A 173 -5.96 7.26 -0.42
CA ASP A 173 -5.16 8.47 -0.24
C ASP A 173 -5.77 9.61 -1.05
N MET A 174 -6.25 10.64 -0.34
CA MET A 174 -6.91 11.78 -0.98
C MET A 174 -5.93 12.61 -1.82
N GLY A 175 -4.65 12.62 -1.47
CA GLY A 175 -3.61 13.29 -2.26
C GLY A 175 -3.38 12.58 -3.60
N HIS A 176 -3.40 11.24 -3.59
CA HIS A 176 -3.30 10.44 -4.82
C HIS A 176 -4.51 10.65 -5.72
N LEU A 177 -5.73 10.70 -5.15
CA LEU A 177 -6.94 10.99 -5.93
C LEU A 177 -6.91 12.40 -6.55
N VAL A 178 -6.42 13.40 -5.83
CA VAL A 178 -6.21 14.75 -6.36
C VAL A 178 -5.16 14.75 -7.47
N SER A 179 -4.08 13.97 -7.33
CA SER A 179 -3.07 13.87 -8.38
C SER A 179 -3.64 13.29 -9.67
N TYR A 180 -4.55 12.30 -9.55
CA TYR A 180 -5.28 11.78 -10.70
C TYR A 180 -6.16 12.84 -11.36
N GLU A 181 -6.93 13.62 -10.59
CA GLU A 181 -7.76 14.70 -11.14
C GLU A 181 -6.91 15.72 -11.92
N LEU A 182 -5.75 16.10 -11.37
CA LEU A 182 -4.83 17.04 -12.03
C LEU A 182 -4.24 16.45 -13.31
N ALA A 183 -3.86 15.19 -13.31
CA ALA A 183 -3.25 14.53 -14.47
C ALA A 183 -4.26 14.22 -15.58
N SER A 184 -5.49 13.85 -15.22
CA SER A 184 -6.52 13.41 -16.17
C SER A 184 -7.47 14.51 -16.62
N GLY A 185 -7.63 15.57 -15.84
CA GLY A 185 -8.71 16.56 -15.98
C GLY A 185 -10.09 16.01 -15.62
N GLN A 186 -10.18 14.80 -15.09
CA GLN A 186 -11.43 14.15 -14.71
C GLN A 186 -11.68 14.28 -13.21
N ARG A 187 -12.91 14.60 -12.81
CA ARG A 187 -13.27 14.66 -11.40
C ARG A 187 -13.49 13.27 -10.83
N ILE A 188 -12.73 12.91 -9.79
CA ILE A 188 -12.84 11.58 -9.15
C ILE A 188 -14.21 11.38 -8.48
N LEU A 189 -14.78 12.41 -7.90
CA LEU A 189 -16.09 12.35 -7.25
C LEU A 189 -17.23 12.04 -8.23
N SER A 190 -17.06 12.32 -9.54
CA SER A 190 -18.05 11.93 -10.55
C SER A 190 -18.02 10.43 -10.86
N GLN A 191 -16.95 9.73 -10.46
CA GLN A 191 -16.75 8.29 -10.66
C GLN A 191 -17.11 7.48 -9.41
N TRP A 192 -17.61 8.12 -8.34
CA TRP A 192 -17.88 7.43 -7.07
C TRP A 192 -18.91 6.31 -7.18
N GLN A 193 -19.81 6.38 -8.15
CA GLN A 193 -20.80 5.33 -8.39
C GLN A 193 -20.21 4.05 -9.01
N ASP A 194 -18.99 4.13 -9.52
CA ASP A 194 -18.27 3.00 -10.12
C ASP A 194 -17.44 2.21 -9.08
N PHE A 195 -17.47 2.68 -7.82
CA PHE A 195 -16.73 2.11 -6.67
C PHE A 195 -17.64 1.25 -5.73
#